data_7e03fea35ac242eb64d9c7f9fcdd9701
#
_entry.id   7e03fea35ac242eb64d9c7f9fcdd9701
#
_cell.length_a   1.000
_cell.length_b   1.000
_cell.length_c   1.000
_cell.angle_alpha   90.00
_cell.angle_beta   90.00
_cell.angle_gamma   90.00
#
_symmetry.space_group_name_H-M   'P 1'
#
loop_
_entity.id
_entity.type
_entity.pdbx_description
1 polymer ?
#
loop_
_entity_poly.entity_id
_entity_poly.type
_entity_poly.pdbx_seq_one_letter_code
_entity_poly.pdbx_strand_id
1 'polypeptide(L)'
;MSHFNVAVFTHTHEEIDALLEPFNEQVGFGSPYGVYEKYEEDDPSGEQGRWYNPNARWDWYCVGGRWCGQLKLLEGRKGWYGSDYSEEERKQLKKGRCDSARVNDCDFSRDQKTYNKALRFWDVVVEGKPRTEEEKDTLFFVFKPEYYRQQFGTRENYARHQSDFLPYAFITPDGEWHETGRMGWWGMDDATAESREAFRESFEAFLKEAQEQDLLITIVDCHI
;
A
#
# COMPACT_ATOMS: atom_id res chain seq x y z
N MET A 1 -7.15 -12.42 -7.78
CA MET A 1 -5.88 -12.24 -7.07
C MET A 1 -5.62 -10.75 -6.98
N SER A 2 -5.45 -10.25 -5.76
CA SER A 2 -5.27 -8.83 -5.50
C SER A 2 -3.84 -8.56 -5.08
N HIS A 3 -3.32 -7.38 -5.42
CA HIS A 3 -2.02 -6.90 -4.99
C HIS A 3 -2.17 -5.53 -4.34
N PHE A 4 -1.37 -5.26 -3.34
CA PHE A 4 -1.32 -3.98 -2.67
C PHE A 4 0.08 -3.67 -2.14
N ASN A 5 0.41 -2.40 -2.02
CA ASN A 5 1.70 -1.98 -1.52
C ASN A 5 1.68 -1.77 -0.01
N VAL A 6 2.74 -2.23 0.65
CA VAL A 6 2.97 -2.03 2.08
C VAL A 6 4.29 -1.30 2.26
N ALA A 7 4.31 -0.24 3.06
CA ALA A 7 5.54 0.40 3.51
C ALA A 7 5.98 -0.26 4.82
N VAL A 8 7.11 -0.96 4.81
CA VAL A 8 7.70 -1.59 6.00
C VAL A 8 8.78 -0.66 6.55
N PHE A 9 8.63 -0.24 7.80
CA PHE A 9 9.62 0.61 8.48
C PHE A 9 10.49 -0.21 9.40
N THR A 10 11.81 -0.10 9.22
CA THR A 10 12.81 -0.94 9.92
C THR A 10 14.04 -0.13 10.30
N HIS A 11 14.84 -0.65 11.20
CA HIS A 11 16.20 -0.13 11.45
C HIS A 11 17.19 -0.68 10.43
N THR A 12 17.02 -1.96 10.04
CA THR A 12 17.84 -2.67 9.05
C THR A 12 16.97 -3.45 8.05
N HIS A 13 17.52 -3.84 6.90
CA HIS A 13 16.78 -4.62 5.91
C HIS A 13 16.46 -6.05 6.36
N GLU A 14 17.25 -6.61 7.24
CA GLU A 14 17.09 -7.97 7.75
C GLU A 14 15.83 -8.15 8.60
N GLU A 15 15.22 -7.07 9.07
CA GLU A 15 14.00 -7.08 9.89
C GLU A 15 12.71 -7.25 9.07
N ILE A 16 12.76 -7.05 7.75
CA ILE A 16 11.56 -7.01 6.89
C ILE A 16 10.76 -8.31 6.98
N ASP A 17 11.41 -9.46 6.83
CA ASP A 17 10.77 -10.77 6.89
C ASP A 17 10.09 -11.00 8.23
N ALA A 18 10.80 -10.68 9.32
CA ALA A 18 10.29 -10.86 10.68
C ALA A 18 9.06 -9.99 10.98
N LEU A 19 9.00 -8.76 10.43
CA LEU A 19 7.85 -7.87 10.58
C LEU A 19 6.64 -8.28 9.72
N LEU A 20 6.88 -8.92 8.59
CA LEU A 20 5.83 -9.41 7.70
C LEU A 20 5.25 -10.77 8.13
N GLU A 21 6.08 -11.65 8.70
CA GLU A 21 5.72 -13.03 9.06
C GLU A 21 4.43 -13.16 9.89
N PRO A 22 4.14 -12.30 10.91
CA PRO A 22 2.90 -12.35 11.69
C PRO A 22 1.61 -12.25 10.87
N PHE A 23 1.69 -11.73 9.65
CA PHE A 23 0.56 -11.46 8.76
C PHE A 23 0.48 -12.41 7.57
N ASN A 24 1.34 -13.44 7.53
CA ASN A 24 1.32 -14.45 6.48
C ASN A 24 0.08 -15.35 6.60
N GLU A 25 -0.64 -15.56 5.49
CA GLU A 25 -1.77 -16.49 5.43
C GLU A 25 -1.31 -17.95 5.56
N GLN A 26 -0.12 -18.28 5.06
CA GLN A 26 0.40 -19.64 5.00
C GLN A 26 0.97 -20.06 6.34
N VAL A 27 0.11 -20.55 7.21
CA VAL A 27 0.50 -21.09 8.52
C VAL A 27 0.15 -22.57 8.62
N GLY A 28 0.97 -23.33 9.39
CA GLY A 28 0.77 -24.75 9.62
C GLY A 28 0.93 -25.11 11.09
N PHE A 29 0.97 -26.41 11.34
CA PHE A 29 1.23 -26.94 12.68
C PHE A 29 2.57 -26.41 13.24
N GLY A 30 2.53 -25.85 14.44
CA GLY A 30 3.71 -25.31 15.12
C GLY A 30 4.03 -23.85 14.78
N SER A 31 3.30 -23.20 13.87
CA SER A 31 3.43 -21.77 13.67
C SER A 31 2.91 -21.00 14.89
N PRO A 32 3.65 -20.00 15.42
CA PRO A 32 3.21 -19.19 16.54
C PRO A 32 2.01 -18.30 16.19
N TYR A 33 1.74 -18.10 14.90
CA TYR A 33 0.65 -17.26 14.39
C TYR A 33 -0.56 -18.08 13.96
N GLY A 34 -0.46 -19.42 13.94
CA GLY A 34 -1.52 -20.31 13.48
C GLY A 34 -2.51 -20.69 14.58
N VAL A 35 -3.79 -20.63 14.25
CA VAL A 35 -4.89 -21.16 15.07
C VAL A 35 -5.50 -22.34 14.33
N TYR A 36 -5.76 -23.43 15.08
CA TYR A 36 -6.44 -24.60 14.51
C TYR A 36 -7.94 -24.46 14.67
N GLU A 37 -8.67 -24.49 13.56
CA GLU A 37 -10.12 -24.49 13.50
C GLU A 37 -10.62 -25.85 13.05
N LYS A 38 -11.46 -26.51 13.87
CA LYS A 38 -12.13 -27.75 13.47
C LYS A 38 -13.28 -27.45 12.54
N TYR A 39 -13.45 -28.29 11.53
CA TYR A 39 -14.68 -28.24 10.71
C TYR A 39 -15.86 -28.70 11.58
N GLU A 40 -16.89 -27.84 11.69
CA GLU A 40 -18.10 -28.18 12.43
C GLU A 40 -18.97 -29.20 11.65
N GLU A 41 -19.61 -30.09 12.40
CA GLU A 41 -20.80 -30.91 12.12
C GLU A 41 -20.65 -32.16 11.26
N ASP A 42 -19.82 -32.26 10.21
CA ASP A 42 -19.81 -33.44 9.32
C ASP A 42 -18.67 -34.45 9.58
N ASP A 43 -17.79 -34.18 10.53
CA ASP A 43 -16.74 -35.12 10.90
C ASP A 43 -16.92 -35.69 12.32
N PRO A 44 -17.50 -36.93 12.43
CA PRO A 44 -17.68 -37.63 13.70
C PRO A 44 -16.39 -37.94 14.45
N SER A 45 -15.24 -37.95 13.74
CA SER A 45 -13.91 -38.18 14.35
C SER A 45 -13.35 -36.91 15.02
N GLY A 46 -13.80 -35.73 14.61
CA GLY A 46 -13.29 -34.44 15.07
C GLY A 46 -11.81 -34.19 14.73
N GLU A 47 -11.27 -34.96 13.76
CA GLU A 47 -9.87 -34.88 13.36
C GLU A 47 -9.62 -33.93 12.18
N GLN A 48 -10.69 -33.57 11.45
CA GLN A 48 -10.56 -32.66 10.31
C GLN A 48 -10.70 -31.22 10.74
N GLY A 49 -9.80 -30.37 10.21
CA GLY A 49 -9.76 -28.96 10.47
C GLY A 49 -8.68 -28.30 9.61
N ARG A 50 -8.51 -27.01 9.80
CA ARG A 50 -7.47 -26.23 9.13
C ARG A 50 -6.69 -25.38 10.11
N TRP A 51 -5.44 -25.16 9.80
CA TRP A 51 -4.66 -24.07 10.39
C TRP A 51 -4.89 -22.79 9.61
N TYR A 52 -5.10 -21.70 10.30
CA TYR A 52 -5.21 -20.38 9.68
C TYR A 52 -4.60 -19.31 10.59
N ASN A 53 -4.20 -18.20 9.99
CA ASN A 53 -3.74 -17.03 10.73
C ASN A 53 -4.89 -16.00 10.81
N PRO A 54 -5.45 -15.71 11.98
CA PRO A 54 -6.51 -14.70 12.13
C PRO A 54 -6.06 -13.29 11.74
N ASN A 55 -4.76 -13.05 11.76
CA ASN A 55 -4.15 -11.78 11.36
C ASN A 55 -3.67 -11.77 9.90
N ALA A 56 -3.98 -12.81 9.11
CA ALA A 56 -3.54 -12.90 7.71
C ALA A 56 -3.89 -11.66 6.91
N ARG A 57 -2.90 -11.20 6.13
CA ARG A 57 -3.02 -10.07 5.21
C ARG A 57 -2.46 -10.36 3.83
N TRP A 58 -1.56 -11.34 3.70
CA TRP A 58 -0.87 -11.68 2.47
C TRP A 58 -0.49 -13.18 2.43
N ASP A 59 -0.33 -13.72 1.23
CA ASP A 59 0.10 -15.10 0.97
C ASP A 59 1.52 -15.18 0.39
N TRP A 60 1.98 -14.18 -0.34
CA TRP A 60 3.38 -13.97 -0.72
C TRP A 60 3.67 -12.48 -0.92
N TYR A 61 4.94 -12.10 -0.92
CA TYR A 61 5.37 -10.75 -1.19
C TYR A 61 6.72 -10.71 -1.91
N CYS A 62 7.01 -9.57 -2.55
CA CYS A 62 8.35 -9.24 -3.01
C CYS A 62 8.65 -7.75 -2.78
N VAL A 63 9.95 -7.41 -2.64
CA VAL A 63 10.37 -6.01 -2.53
C VAL A 63 10.20 -5.31 -3.86
N GLY A 64 9.48 -4.20 -3.86
CA GLY A 64 9.15 -3.39 -5.04
C GLY A 64 8.02 -3.97 -5.88
N GLY A 65 8.24 -5.05 -6.60
CA GLY A 65 7.23 -5.71 -7.43
C GLY A 65 6.51 -4.74 -8.37
N ARG A 66 5.20 -4.69 -8.33
CA ARG A 66 4.35 -3.78 -9.13
C ARG A 66 4.56 -2.30 -8.78
N TRP A 67 5.08 -2.02 -7.58
CA TRP A 67 5.40 -0.67 -7.10
C TRP A 67 6.90 -0.37 -7.13
N CYS A 68 7.64 -1.07 -7.99
CA CYS A 68 9.06 -0.84 -8.17
C CYS A 68 9.37 0.64 -8.44
N GLY A 69 10.32 1.19 -7.68
CA GLY A 69 10.72 2.59 -7.77
C GLY A 69 9.63 3.56 -7.33
N GLN A 70 8.73 3.16 -6.43
CA GLN A 70 7.70 4.05 -5.90
C GLN A 70 8.30 5.19 -5.05
N LEU A 71 9.34 4.90 -4.27
CA LEU A 71 10.04 5.91 -3.49
C LEU A 71 10.84 6.84 -4.41
N LYS A 72 10.64 8.15 -4.22
CA LYS A 72 11.41 9.19 -4.87
C LYS A 72 12.54 9.63 -3.94
N LEU A 73 13.75 9.73 -4.46
CA LEU A 73 14.92 10.15 -3.69
C LEU A 73 15.16 11.66 -3.82
N LEU A 74 15.62 12.27 -2.76
CA LEU A 74 16.22 13.61 -2.79
C LEU A 74 17.47 13.60 -3.68
N GLU A 75 17.83 14.75 -4.20
CA GLU A 75 18.97 14.88 -5.11
C GLU A 75 20.28 14.40 -4.45
N GLY A 76 21.01 13.53 -5.16
CA GLY A 76 22.28 12.99 -4.67
C GLY A 76 22.14 11.84 -3.66
N ARG A 77 20.94 11.49 -3.23
CA ARG A 77 20.70 10.40 -2.29
C ARG A 77 20.65 9.05 -3.01
N LYS A 78 20.82 7.98 -2.25
CA LYS A 78 20.87 6.59 -2.74
C LYS A 78 19.81 5.75 -2.04
N GLY A 79 19.28 4.79 -2.79
CA GLY A 79 18.36 3.78 -2.27
C GLY A 79 18.70 2.42 -2.88
N TRP A 80 17.92 1.43 -2.51
CA TRP A 80 18.08 0.04 -2.95
C TRP A 80 16.87 -0.41 -3.75
N TYR A 81 17.10 -1.38 -4.60
CA TYR A 81 16.06 -2.10 -5.32
C TYR A 81 15.99 -3.53 -4.83
N GLY A 82 14.82 -4.14 -4.89
CA GLY A 82 14.63 -5.56 -4.60
C GLY A 82 15.59 -6.46 -5.37
N SER A 83 15.89 -7.63 -4.81
CA SER A 83 16.84 -8.58 -5.39
C SER A 83 16.33 -9.24 -6.67
N ASP A 84 15.02 -9.23 -6.91
CA ASP A 84 14.35 -10.00 -7.96
C ASP A 84 14.47 -9.37 -9.37
N TYR A 85 15.06 -8.20 -9.46
CA TYR A 85 15.30 -7.54 -10.77
C TYR A 85 16.56 -8.04 -11.43
N SER A 86 16.44 -8.43 -12.69
CA SER A 86 17.57 -8.66 -13.58
C SER A 86 18.38 -7.36 -13.81
N GLU A 87 19.60 -7.48 -14.27
CA GLU A 87 20.42 -6.30 -14.61
C GLU A 87 19.77 -5.44 -15.71
N GLU A 88 19.07 -6.05 -16.66
CA GLU A 88 18.35 -5.37 -17.74
C GLU A 88 17.18 -4.57 -17.20
N GLU A 89 16.37 -5.15 -16.29
CA GLU A 89 15.26 -4.45 -15.63
C GLU A 89 15.78 -3.28 -14.79
N ARG A 90 16.87 -3.47 -14.04
CA ARG A 90 17.50 -2.39 -13.26
C ARG A 90 17.93 -1.20 -14.10
N LYS A 91 18.37 -1.42 -15.36
CA LYS A 91 18.73 -0.34 -16.29
C LYS A 91 17.53 0.48 -16.74
N GLN A 92 16.32 -0.09 -16.68
CA GLN A 92 15.07 0.59 -17.04
C GLN A 92 14.45 1.37 -15.87
N LEU A 93 14.97 1.17 -14.64
CA LEU A 93 14.46 1.85 -13.46
C LEU A 93 14.74 3.36 -13.55
N LYS A 94 13.77 4.16 -13.14
CA LYS A 94 13.85 5.62 -13.21
C LYS A 94 14.95 6.12 -12.27
N LYS A 95 15.87 6.92 -12.80
CA LYS A 95 16.88 7.59 -11.98
C LYS A 95 16.23 8.41 -10.86
N GLY A 96 16.79 8.33 -9.64
CA GLY A 96 16.26 9.01 -8.47
C GLY A 96 15.02 8.35 -7.87
N ARG A 97 14.82 7.06 -8.13
CA ARG A 97 13.77 6.22 -7.55
C ARG A 97 14.41 4.99 -6.88
N CYS A 98 13.68 4.33 -5.98
CA CYS A 98 14.11 3.08 -5.35
C CYS A 98 12.91 2.37 -4.69
N ASP A 99 13.16 1.16 -4.18
CA ASP A 99 12.20 0.37 -3.41
C ASP A 99 12.44 0.51 -1.91
N SER A 100 13.68 0.83 -1.51
CA SER A 100 14.06 1.02 -0.11
C SER A 100 15.10 2.12 0.04
N ALA A 101 14.95 2.96 1.07
CA ALA A 101 15.90 4.02 1.44
C ALA A 101 15.71 4.45 2.89
N ARG A 102 16.64 5.24 3.43
CA ARG A 102 16.38 6.00 4.65
C ARG A 102 15.25 6.99 4.40
N VAL A 103 14.34 7.12 5.38
CA VAL A 103 13.20 8.05 5.27
C VAL A 103 13.69 9.46 4.97
N ASN A 104 14.80 9.88 5.59
CA ASN A 104 15.41 11.20 5.39
C ASN A 104 16.07 11.39 4.00
N ASP A 105 16.22 10.33 3.23
CA ASP A 105 16.74 10.38 1.85
C ASP A 105 15.61 10.42 0.81
N CYS A 106 14.35 10.29 1.25
CA CYS A 106 13.17 10.27 0.39
C CYS A 106 12.55 11.67 0.23
N ASP A 107 12.02 11.92 -0.97
CA ASP A 107 11.21 13.09 -1.29
C ASP A 107 9.72 12.71 -1.27
N PHE A 108 9.05 13.06 -0.19
CA PHE A 108 7.60 12.86 -0.01
C PHE A 108 6.78 14.08 -0.44
N SER A 109 7.39 15.03 -1.15
CA SER A 109 6.67 16.20 -1.65
C SER A 109 5.58 15.80 -2.64
N ARG A 110 4.45 16.49 -2.54
CA ARG A 110 3.30 16.27 -3.42
C ARG A 110 3.66 16.50 -4.89
N ASP A 111 3.21 15.59 -5.76
CA ASP A 111 3.19 15.86 -7.20
C ASP A 111 2.07 16.84 -7.54
N GLN A 112 2.41 18.12 -7.60
CA GLN A 112 1.46 19.21 -7.85
C GLN A 112 0.75 19.05 -9.21
N LYS A 113 1.41 18.46 -10.20
CA LYS A 113 0.79 18.22 -11.52
C LYS A 113 -0.32 17.17 -11.43
N THR A 114 -0.05 16.06 -10.73
CA THR A 114 -1.04 15.01 -10.48
C THR A 114 -2.17 15.53 -9.60
N TYR A 115 -1.86 16.30 -8.55
CA TYR A 115 -2.86 16.93 -7.70
C TYR A 115 -3.85 17.79 -8.51
N ASN A 116 -3.35 18.69 -9.34
CA ASN A 116 -4.18 19.56 -10.16
C ASN A 116 -5.03 18.78 -11.18
N LYS A 117 -4.47 17.69 -11.77
CA LYS A 117 -5.24 16.80 -12.64
C LYS A 117 -6.37 16.09 -11.89
N ALA A 118 -6.12 15.65 -10.68
CA ALA A 118 -7.11 14.98 -9.84
C ALA A 118 -8.22 15.94 -9.41
N LEU A 119 -7.90 17.18 -9.06
CA LEU A 119 -8.90 18.23 -8.82
C LEU A 119 -9.78 18.46 -10.05
N ARG A 120 -9.17 18.53 -11.23
CA ARG A 120 -9.91 18.70 -12.48
C ARG A 120 -10.77 17.50 -12.84
N PHE A 121 -10.25 16.28 -12.60
CA PHE A 121 -11.03 15.05 -12.75
C PHE A 121 -12.31 15.10 -11.91
N TRP A 122 -12.20 15.46 -10.64
CA TRP A 122 -13.34 15.59 -9.73
C TRP A 122 -14.36 16.63 -10.26
N ASP A 123 -13.88 17.81 -10.65
CA ASP A 123 -14.72 18.86 -11.21
C ASP A 123 -15.58 18.36 -12.38
N VAL A 124 -14.97 17.57 -13.27
CA VAL A 124 -15.65 17.09 -14.48
C VAL A 124 -16.50 15.85 -14.22
N VAL A 125 -15.94 14.85 -13.53
CA VAL A 125 -16.57 13.54 -13.40
C VAL A 125 -17.59 13.51 -12.26
N VAL A 126 -17.26 14.12 -11.13
CA VAL A 126 -18.09 14.05 -9.93
C VAL A 126 -19.07 15.21 -9.84
N GLU A 127 -18.66 16.41 -10.23
CA GLU A 127 -19.51 17.61 -10.17
C GLU A 127 -20.18 17.96 -11.51
N GLY A 128 -19.81 17.27 -12.60
CA GLY A 128 -20.44 17.44 -13.89
C GLY A 128 -20.08 18.75 -14.61
N LYS A 129 -18.95 19.40 -14.26
CA LYS A 129 -18.48 20.60 -14.95
C LYS A 129 -18.15 20.30 -16.42
N PRO A 130 -18.31 21.26 -17.34
CA PRO A 130 -18.04 21.06 -18.76
C PRO A 130 -16.59 20.60 -19.01
N ARG A 131 -16.44 19.62 -19.92
CA ARG A 131 -15.13 19.18 -20.44
C ARG A 131 -14.64 20.16 -21.51
N THR A 132 -13.32 20.32 -21.59
CA THR A 132 -12.69 20.91 -22.78
C THR A 132 -12.60 19.87 -23.89
N GLU A 133 -12.31 20.31 -25.13
CA GLU A 133 -12.16 19.39 -26.28
C GLU A 133 -11.01 18.37 -26.01
N GLU A 134 -9.89 18.82 -25.42
CA GLU A 134 -8.74 17.99 -25.09
C GLU A 134 -9.03 16.95 -23.99
N GLU A 135 -9.98 17.24 -23.11
CA GLU A 135 -10.38 16.35 -22.01
C GLU A 135 -11.34 15.25 -22.45
N LYS A 136 -11.99 15.36 -23.61
CA LYS A 136 -12.91 14.34 -24.11
C LYS A 136 -12.24 13.00 -24.30
N ASP A 137 -10.97 12.99 -24.72
CA ASP A 137 -10.21 11.80 -25.01
C ASP A 137 -9.28 11.35 -23.87
N THR A 138 -9.08 12.19 -22.85
CA THR A 138 -8.09 11.97 -21.79
C THR A 138 -8.68 11.69 -20.42
N LEU A 139 -9.93 12.06 -20.16
CA LEU A 139 -10.61 11.80 -18.90
C LEU A 139 -11.48 10.54 -18.99
N PHE A 140 -10.89 9.42 -18.63
CA PHE A 140 -11.62 8.16 -18.50
C PHE A 140 -12.06 7.95 -17.04
N PHE A 141 -13.29 7.43 -16.86
CA PHE A 141 -13.78 7.03 -15.56
C PHE A 141 -14.45 5.65 -15.65
N VAL A 142 -14.25 4.84 -14.63
CA VAL A 142 -14.77 3.47 -14.55
C VAL A 142 -16.02 3.42 -13.68
N PHE A 143 -16.07 4.27 -12.66
CA PHE A 143 -17.14 4.26 -11.67
C PHE A 143 -18.04 5.49 -11.81
N LYS A 144 -19.26 5.37 -11.26
CA LYS A 144 -20.21 6.49 -11.18
C LYS A 144 -19.73 7.56 -10.19
N PRO A 145 -20.18 8.82 -10.30
CA PRO A 145 -19.82 9.92 -9.39
C PRO A 145 -20.02 9.59 -7.90
N GLU A 146 -21.10 8.84 -7.59
CA GLU A 146 -21.44 8.45 -6.22
C GLU A 146 -20.35 7.61 -5.56
N TYR A 147 -19.70 6.73 -6.34
CA TYR A 147 -18.57 5.93 -5.84
C TYR A 147 -17.42 6.81 -5.36
N TYR A 148 -17.04 7.82 -6.14
CA TYR A 148 -15.94 8.73 -5.75
C TYR A 148 -16.30 9.53 -4.50
N ARG A 149 -17.57 9.99 -4.38
CA ARG A 149 -18.03 10.68 -3.17
C ARG A 149 -17.99 9.78 -1.94
N GLN A 150 -18.42 8.53 -2.08
CA GLN A 150 -18.41 7.56 -1.00
C GLN A 150 -16.98 7.19 -0.58
N GLN A 151 -16.07 7.03 -1.53
CA GLN A 151 -14.69 6.58 -1.27
C GLN A 151 -13.76 7.68 -0.75
N PHE A 152 -13.99 8.94 -1.13
CA PHE A 152 -13.06 10.03 -0.84
C PHE A 152 -13.69 11.22 -0.14
N GLY A 153 -15.01 11.30 -0.07
CA GLY A 153 -15.77 12.37 0.58
C GLY A 153 -15.65 13.71 -0.13
N THR A 154 -14.45 14.24 -0.26
CA THR A 154 -14.18 15.57 -0.83
C THR A 154 -13.26 15.54 -2.04
N ARG A 155 -13.32 16.63 -2.81
CA ARG A 155 -12.46 16.90 -3.96
C ARG A 155 -10.98 16.90 -3.59
N GLU A 156 -10.67 17.53 -2.47
CA GLU A 156 -9.32 17.68 -1.94
C GLU A 156 -8.77 16.34 -1.47
N ASN A 157 -9.56 15.53 -0.77
CA ASN A 157 -9.15 14.20 -0.31
C ASN A 157 -8.87 13.26 -1.48
N TYR A 158 -9.73 13.30 -2.53
CA TYR A 158 -9.43 12.57 -3.77
C TYR A 158 -8.12 13.02 -4.40
N ALA A 159 -7.90 14.34 -4.50
CA ALA A 159 -6.69 14.86 -5.12
C ALA A 159 -5.42 14.51 -4.31
N ARG A 160 -5.47 14.56 -3.00
CA ARG A 160 -4.39 14.09 -2.11
C ARG A 160 -4.10 12.62 -2.33
N HIS A 161 -5.14 11.79 -2.34
CA HIS A 161 -5.00 10.34 -2.55
C HIS A 161 -4.29 10.00 -3.87
N GLN A 162 -4.51 10.81 -4.91
CA GLN A 162 -3.88 10.60 -6.21
C GLN A 162 -2.46 11.15 -6.33
N SER A 163 -2.06 12.08 -5.49
CA SER A 163 -0.83 12.87 -5.67
C SER A 163 0.21 12.74 -4.56
N ASP A 164 -0.23 12.39 -3.36
CA ASP A 164 0.66 12.26 -2.22
C ASP A 164 1.20 10.82 -2.16
N PHE A 165 2.39 10.66 -1.61
CA PHE A 165 2.86 9.32 -1.31
C PHE A 165 2.05 8.75 -0.15
N LEU A 166 1.28 7.71 -0.41
CA LEU A 166 0.50 7.00 0.59
C LEU A 166 0.46 5.52 0.20
N PRO A 167 1.01 4.60 1.01
CA PRO A 167 0.86 3.17 0.79
C PRO A 167 -0.55 2.72 1.14
N TYR A 168 -0.94 1.52 0.73
CA TYR A 168 -2.19 0.90 1.16
C TYR A 168 -2.15 0.53 2.65
N ALA A 169 -1.02 0.01 3.10
CA ALA A 169 -0.74 -0.32 4.49
C ALA A 169 0.69 0.06 4.87
N PHE A 170 0.97 0.17 6.17
CA PHE A 170 2.34 0.26 6.66
C PHE A 170 2.51 -0.57 7.94
N ILE A 171 3.77 -0.98 8.19
CA ILE A 171 4.18 -1.71 9.39
C ILE A 171 5.25 -0.87 10.10
N THR A 172 5.07 -0.66 11.39
CA THR A 172 6.02 0.02 12.28
C THR A 172 7.13 -0.92 12.75
N PRO A 173 8.27 -0.44 13.26
CA PRO A 173 9.37 -1.30 13.75
C PRO A 173 9.00 -2.22 14.90
N ASP A 174 7.96 -1.90 15.66
CA ASP A 174 7.41 -2.74 16.75
C ASP A 174 6.37 -3.75 16.25
N GLY A 175 6.12 -3.81 14.93
CA GLY A 175 5.28 -4.82 14.28
C GLY A 175 3.80 -4.50 14.21
N GLU A 176 3.39 -3.25 14.44
CA GLU A 176 2.00 -2.85 14.26
C GLU A 176 1.64 -2.68 12.78
N TRP A 177 0.55 -3.34 12.36
CA TRP A 177 -0.01 -3.24 11.01
C TRP A 177 -1.10 -2.18 10.96
N HIS A 178 -0.93 -1.20 10.09
CA HIS A 178 -1.92 -0.15 9.80
C HIS A 178 -2.37 -0.24 8.35
N GLU A 179 -3.68 -0.19 8.10
CA GLU A 179 -4.24 -0.28 6.74
C GLU A 179 -5.45 0.65 6.56
N THR A 180 -5.74 1.03 5.33
CA THR A 180 -6.91 1.88 5.01
C THR A 180 -8.23 1.15 5.20
N GLY A 181 -8.23 -0.14 4.93
CA GLY A 181 -9.34 -1.08 5.00
C GLY A 181 -8.83 -2.45 4.60
N ARG A 182 -9.60 -3.50 4.88
CA ARG A 182 -9.17 -4.87 4.56
C ARG A 182 -9.28 -5.13 3.06
N MET A 183 -8.14 -5.54 2.46
CA MET A 183 -8.12 -5.94 1.06
C MET A 183 -8.91 -7.23 0.85
N GLY A 184 -9.81 -7.19 -0.10
CA GLY A 184 -10.58 -8.34 -0.53
C GLY A 184 -10.21 -8.77 -1.95
N TRP A 185 -11.03 -9.65 -2.50
CA TRP A 185 -10.88 -10.16 -3.86
C TRP A 185 -11.02 -9.03 -4.89
N TRP A 186 -10.27 -9.13 -6.00
CA TRP A 186 -10.33 -8.20 -7.14
C TRP A 186 -9.87 -6.76 -6.82
N GLY A 187 -9.05 -6.56 -5.78
CA GLY A 187 -8.57 -5.23 -5.40
C GLY A 187 -9.67 -4.33 -4.81
N MET A 188 -10.78 -4.92 -4.37
CA MET A 188 -11.81 -4.20 -3.63
C MET A 188 -11.47 -4.26 -2.14
N ASP A 189 -11.51 -3.11 -1.49
CA ASP A 189 -11.38 -2.98 -0.04
C ASP A 189 -12.69 -2.48 0.58
N ASP A 190 -12.80 -2.60 1.89
CA ASP A 190 -13.93 -2.09 2.67
C ASP A 190 -13.68 -0.66 3.20
N ALA A 191 -12.65 0.04 2.67
CA ALA A 191 -12.30 1.37 3.10
C ALA A 191 -13.39 2.39 2.80
N THR A 192 -13.59 3.30 3.74
CA THR A 192 -14.47 4.46 3.63
C THR A 192 -13.67 5.76 3.49
N ALA A 193 -14.34 6.87 3.20
CA ALA A 193 -13.69 8.18 3.18
C ALA A 193 -13.07 8.51 4.55
N GLU A 194 -13.75 8.16 5.63
CA GLU A 194 -13.30 8.39 7.00
C GLU A 194 -12.09 7.52 7.34
N SER A 195 -12.12 6.22 7.00
CA SER A 195 -10.97 5.33 7.27
C SER A 195 -9.74 5.71 6.46
N ARG A 196 -9.91 6.17 5.21
CA ARG A 196 -8.81 6.67 4.37
C ARG A 196 -8.17 7.94 4.95
N GLU A 197 -8.98 8.85 5.48
CA GLU A 197 -8.44 10.06 6.11
C GLU A 197 -7.75 9.76 7.44
N ALA A 198 -8.34 8.92 8.29
CA ALA A 198 -7.72 8.48 9.53
C ALA A 198 -6.38 7.74 9.29
N PHE A 199 -6.34 6.87 8.26
CA PHE A 199 -5.10 6.22 7.85
C PHE A 199 -4.04 7.22 7.38
N ARG A 200 -4.42 8.21 6.57
CA ARG A 200 -3.54 9.28 6.13
C ARG A 200 -2.92 10.02 7.31
N GLU A 201 -3.75 10.47 8.26
CA GLU A 201 -3.30 11.19 9.45
C GLU A 201 -2.31 10.34 10.27
N SER A 202 -2.63 9.06 10.46
CA SER A 202 -1.76 8.10 11.14
C SER A 202 -0.42 7.92 10.41
N PHE A 203 -0.45 7.74 9.08
CA PHE A 203 0.76 7.60 8.28
C PHE A 203 1.62 8.86 8.30
N GLU A 204 1.03 10.05 8.15
CA GLU A 204 1.75 11.33 8.19
C GLU A 204 2.35 11.61 9.59
N ALA A 205 1.67 11.20 10.66
CA ALA A 205 2.20 11.30 12.02
C ALA A 205 3.39 10.36 12.20
N PHE A 206 3.22 9.07 11.82
CA PHE A 206 4.30 8.09 11.95
C PHE A 206 5.50 8.42 11.06
N LEU A 207 5.28 8.96 9.85
CA LEU A 207 6.37 9.36 8.96
C LEU A 207 7.31 10.39 9.61
N LYS A 208 6.80 11.30 10.45
CA LYS A 208 7.61 12.25 11.22
C LYS A 208 8.47 11.55 12.27
N GLU A 209 7.89 10.59 12.98
CA GLU A 209 8.62 9.77 13.95
C GLU A 209 9.70 8.94 13.26
N ALA A 210 9.38 8.36 12.09
CA ALA A 210 10.33 7.61 11.29
C ALA A 210 11.49 8.48 10.77
N GLN A 211 11.24 9.77 10.47
CA GLN A 211 12.28 10.74 10.13
C GLN A 211 13.19 11.06 11.33
N GLU A 212 12.61 11.24 12.51
CA GLU A 212 13.38 11.51 13.74
C GLU A 212 14.29 10.34 14.12
N GLN A 213 13.83 9.11 13.88
CA GLN A 213 14.57 7.88 14.15
C GLN A 213 15.49 7.45 13.00
N ASP A 214 15.45 8.14 11.86
CA ASP A 214 16.15 7.81 10.61
C ASP A 214 15.94 6.34 10.17
N LEU A 215 14.69 5.89 10.20
CA LEU A 215 14.32 4.53 9.81
C LEU A 215 14.53 4.29 8.31
N LEU A 216 14.65 3.03 7.93
CA LEU A 216 14.46 2.58 6.55
C LEU A 216 12.97 2.50 6.27
N ILE A 217 12.57 2.89 5.07
CA ILE A 217 11.28 2.58 4.47
C ILE A 217 11.50 1.66 3.28
N THR A 218 10.82 0.53 3.25
CA THR A 218 10.86 -0.42 2.14
C THR A 218 9.45 -0.67 1.63
N ILE A 219 9.28 -0.55 0.31
CA ILE A 219 8.01 -0.85 -0.35
C ILE A 219 8.00 -2.31 -0.76
N VAL A 220 6.99 -3.02 -0.31
CA VAL A 220 6.74 -4.41 -0.72
C VAL A 220 5.42 -4.53 -1.47
N ASP A 221 5.40 -5.40 -2.45
CA ASP A 221 4.21 -5.82 -3.20
C ASP A 221 3.68 -7.07 -2.51
N CYS A 222 2.57 -6.93 -1.79
CA CYS A 222 1.88 -8.03 -1.15
C CYS A 222 0.74 -8.55 -2.04
N HIS A 223 0.58 -9.87 -2.06
CA HIS A 223 -0.45 -10.59 -2.78
C HIS A 223 -1.44 -11.24 -1.80
N ILE A 224 -2.75 -11.38 -2.22
CA ILE A 224 -3.80 -12.09 -1.51
C ILE A 224 -4.76 -12.76 -2.48
#